data_64ad948db72355e949efd9f944bb386b
#
_entry.id   64ad948db72355e949efd9f944bb386b
#
_cell.length_a   1.000
_cell.length_b   1.000
_cell.length_c   1.000
_cell.angle_alpha   90.00
_cell.angle_beta   90.00
_cell.angle_gamma   90.00
#
_symmetry.space_group_name_H-M   'P 1'
#
loop_
_entity.id
_entity.type
_entity.pdbx_description
1 polymer ?
#
loop_
_entity_poly.entity_id
_entity_poly.type
_entity_poly.pdbx_seq_one_letter_code
_entity_poly.pdbx_strand_id
1 'polypeptide(L)'
;MQNLHIRQLAVAATLAAAASVAHAAVTPPFSALFVFGDSLSDSGNNFFSLSSTFGPNPNSNTFIPGFPYNPSRTYSNGNTWVSTFAAGLGLPAGAVPSVGGGGNYAYGGARTSGGGTFPPSLQSQVSTYLTASPVAPANALYVVAGGGNDARAVGVAVAGGADLVSTTLAGAAAYAGATLGIVNSLKAAGATKIVVWNVPDLGKTPASGAGIGATAFAGSFIAGTFNSVLNTSLTGSGVTVFDIFSLIGGVVANPAGNGFGNVTQACGFVGNGCSAANALFWDGIHPTAFAQSFVGNQMLAAVPEPATYLMFAVGVAGLLAWRRRS
;
A
#
# COMPACT_ATOMS: atom_id res chain seq x y z
N MET A 1 -28.85 -41.77 37.87
CA MET A 1 -27.76 -42.00 36.88
C MET A 1 -28.17 -41.61 35.44
N GLN A 2 -29.37 -41.87 34.97
CA GLN A 2 -29.82 -41.52 33.60
C GLN A 2 -29.77 -40.00 33.26
N ASN A 3 -30.13 -39.13 34.22
CA ASN A 3 -30.14 -37.68 33.97
C ASN A 3 -28.74 -37.03 33.81
N LEU A 4 -27.70 -37.71 34.32
CA LEU A 4 -26.33 -37.21 34.19
C LEU A 4 -25.76 -37.47 32.78
N HIS A 5 -26.10 -38.60 32.16
CA HIS A 5 -25.67 -38.94 30.80
C HIS A 5 -26.34 -38.10 29.73
N ILE A 6 -27.60 -37.71 29.92
CA ILE A 6 -28.33 -36.82 29.00
C ILE A 6 -27.71 -35.42 29.00
N ARG A 7 -27.33 -34.89 30.19
CA ARG A 7 -26.65 -33.59 30.28
C ARG A 7 -25.25 -33.58 29.68
N GLN A 8 -24.49 -34.68 29.83
CA GLN A 8 -23.17 -34.81 29.22
C GLN A 8 -23.23 -34.93 27.68
N LEU A 9 -24.23 -35.63 27.14
CA LEU A 9 -24.46 -35.71 25.68
C LEU A 9 -24.91 -34.37 25.10
N ALA A 10 -25.73 -33.60 25.79
CA ALA A 10 -26.16 -32.28 25.35
C ALA A 10 -25.00 -31.27 25.33
N VAL A 11 -24.08 -31.31 26.31
CA VAL A 11 -22.87 -30.47 26.34
C VAL A 11 -21.89 -30.88 25.26
N ALA A 12 -21.71 -32.17 25.00
CA ALA A 12 -20.83 -32.66 23.92
C ALA A 12 -21.38 -32.29 22.54
N ALA A 13 -22.69 -32.34 22.32
CA ALA A 13 -23.33 -31.95 21.08
C ALA A 13 -23.24 -30.43 20.81
N THR A 14 -23.34 -29.61 21.86
CA THR A 14 -23.14 -28.14 21.73
C THR A 14 -21.69 -27.75 21.48
N LEU A 15 -20.73 -28.45 22.08
CA LEU A 15 -19.30 -28.25 21.81
C LEU A 15 -18.92 -28.72 20.39
N ALA A 16 -19.46 -29.83 19.90
CA ALA A 16 -19.25 -30.30 18.54
C ALA A 16 -19.86 -29.36 17.47
N ALA A 17 -21.06 -28.79 17.74
CA ALA A 17 -21.68 -27.79 16.89
C ALA A 17 -20.90 -26.46 16.88
N ALA A 18 -20.30 -26.05 18.01
CA ALA A 18 -19.42 -24.87 18.05
C ALA A 18 -18.09 -25.09 17.31
N ALA A 19 -17.54 -26.32 17.31
CA ALA A 19 -16.32 -26.66 16.57
C ALA A 19 -16.54 -26.72 15.06
N SER A 20 -17.73 -27.08 14.59
CA SER A 20 -18.08 -27.10 13.15
C SER A 20 -18.33 -25.70 12.55
N VAL A 21 -18.65 -24.69 13.38
CA VAL A 21 -18.80 -23.29 12.93
C VAL A 21 -17.43 -22.63 12.69
N ALA A 22 -16.34 -23.15 13.28
CA ALA A 22 -15.00 -22.62 13.13
C ALA A 22 -14.38 -22.85 11.73
N HIS A 23 -15.05 -23.58 10.85
CA HIS A 23 -14.62 -23.81 9.45
C HIS A 23 -15.54 -23.16 8.42
N ALA A 24 -16.40 -22.22 8.83
CA ALA A 24 -17.02 -21.33 7.85
C ALA A 24 -15.91 -20.52 7.20
N ALA A 25 -15.67 -20.75 5.90
CA ALA A 25 -14.72 -19.96 5.13
C ALA A 25 -15.07 -18.49 5.37
N VAL A 26 -14.11 -17.73 5.93
CA VAL A 26 -14.29 -16.29 6.13
C VAL A 26 -14.48 -15.71 4.73
N THR A 27 -15.70 -15.29 4.42
CA THR A 27 -15.96 -14.64 3.13
C THR A 27 -15.08 -13.38 3.08
N PRO A 28 -14.24 -13.20 2.05
CA PRO A 28 -13.44 -12.00 1.93
C PRO A 28 -14.33 -10.75 2.07
N PRO A 29 -13.87 -9.71 2.78
CA PRO A 29 -14.65 -8.51 3.01
C PRO A 29 -14.98 -7.74 1.73
N PHE A 30 -14.23 -8.04 0.66
CA PHE A 30 -14.39 -7.47 -0.68
C PHE A 30 -14.42 -8.58 -1.72
N SER A 31 -15.05 -8.32 -2.88
CA SER A 31 -15.12 -9.28 -4.00
C SER A 31 -13.82 -9.36 -4.81
N ALA A 32 -13.02 -8.31 -4.81
CA ALA A 32 -11.74 -8.24 -5.50
C ALA A 32 -10.89 -7.08 -4.92
N LEU A 33 -9.59 -7.10 -5.21
CA LEU A 33 -8.64 -6.02 -4.93
C LEU A 33 -7.99 -5.57 -6.25
N PHE A 34 -8.04 -4.26 -6.51
CA PHE A 34 -7.34 -3.61 -7.62
C PHE A 34 -6.39 -2.56 -7.08
N VAL A 35 -5.14 -2.58 -7.53
CA VAL A 35 -4.08 -1.68 -7.08
C VAL A 35 -3.48 -0.94 -8.27
N PHE A 36 -3.46 0.39 -8.18
CA PHE A 36 -2.84 1.30 -9.15
C PHE A 36 -1.73 2.05 -8.42
N GLY A 37 -0.53 2.08 -9.00
CA GLY A 37 0.59 2.65 -8.27
C GLY A 37 1.90 2.66 -9.02
N ASP A 38 2.96 2.83 -8.25
CA ASP A 38 4.32 2.93 -8.71
C ASP A 38 5.20 1.75 -8.23
N SER A 39 6.52 1.97 -8.11
CA SER A 39 7.49 0.94 -7.70
C SER A 39 7.25 0.38 -6.29
N LEU A 40 6.57 1.11 -5.40
CA LEU A 40 6.24 0.60 -4.07
C LEU A 40 5.22 -0.53 -4.14
N SER A 41 4.41 -0.57 -5.19
CA SER A 41 3.29 -1.50 -5.38
C SER A 41 3.51 -2.49 -6.54
N ASP A 42 4.46 -2.24 -7.45
CA ASP A 42 4.71 -3.08 -8.63
C ASP A 42 5.14 -4.50 -8.22
N SER A 43 4.30 -5.48 -8.49
CA SER A 43 4.54 -6.89 -8.17
C SER A 43 5.14 -7.68 -9.34
N GLY A 44 5.62 -6.98 -10.38
CA GLY A 44 6.31 -7.57 -11.53
C GLY A 44 5.85 -7.09 -12.91
N ASN A 45 4.95 -6.10 -13.00
CA ASN A 45 4.51 -5.56 -14.29
C ASN A 45 5.71 -5.01 -15.09
N ASN A 46 6.61 -4.22 -14.46
CA ASN A 46 7.83 -3.74 -15.13
C ASN A 46 8.74 -4.88 -15.55
N PHE A 47 8.93 -5.89 -14.69
CA PHE A 47 9.76 -7.04 -15.03
C PHE A 47 9.31 -7.69 -16.34
N PHE A 48 8.04 -8.02 -16.46
CA PHE A 48 7.49 -8.65 -17.66
C PHE A 48 7.47 -7.70 -18.87
N SER A 49 7.18 -6.42 -18.67
CA SER A 49 7.11 -5.43 -19.75
C SER A 49 8.50 -5.02 -20.27
N LEU A 50 9.54 -5.13 -19.44
CA LEU A 50 10.94 -4.82 -19.79
C LEU A 50 11.74 -6.06 -20.18
N SER A 51 11.12 -6.99 -20.88
CA SER A 51 11.76 -8.22 -21.41
C SER A 51 12.43 -9.06 -20.32
N SER A 52 11.83 -9.12 -19.14
CA SER A 52 12.33 -9.87 -17.97
C SER A 52 13.74 -9.45 -17.54
N THR A 53 14.01 -8.14 -17.64
CA THR A 53 15.31 -7.56 -17.27
C THR A 53 15.36 -7.26 -15.77
N PHE A 54 16.49 -7.58 -15.14
CA PHE A 54 16.80 -7.21 -13.77
C PHE A 54 17.84 -6.10 -13.70
N GLY A 55 17.71 -5.23 -12.68
CA GLY A 55 18.71 -4.24 -12.33
C GLY A 55 19.82 -4.80 -11.43
N PRO A 56 20.93 -4.06 -11.30
CA PRO A 56 21.99 -4.38 -10.34
C PRO A 56 21.50 -4.17 -8.91
N ASN A 57 22.13 -4.89 -7.95
CA ASN A 57 21.90 -4.65 -6.54
C ASN A 57 22.38 -3.25 -6.11
N PRO A 58 21.84 -2.70 -5.02
CA PRO A 58 22.26 -1.41 -4.48
C PRO A 58 23.77 -1.37 -4.20
N ASN A 59 24.41 -0.25 -4.56
CA ASN A 59 25.84 -0.03 -4.38
C ASN A 59 26.16 1.26 -3.59
N SER A 60 25.15 1.96 -3.12
CA SER A 60 25.26 3.17 -2.30
C SER A 60 23.92 3.49 -1.62
N ASN A 61 23.94 4.42 -0.66
CA ASN A 61 22.72 4.96 -0.05
C ASN A 61 21.89 5.82 -1.02
N THR A 62 22.48 6.31 -2.09
CA THR A 62 21.79 7.14 -3.08
C THR A 62 21.35 6.36 -4.31
N PHE A 63 21.60 5.05 -4.35
CA PHE A 63 21.25 4.23 -5.50
C PHE A 63 19.74 4.10 -5.63
N ILE A 64 19.25 4.39 -6.82
CA ILE A 64 17.83 4.26 -7.22
C ILE A 64 17.79 3.41 -8.48
N PRO A 65 17.11 2.23 -8.46
CA PRO A 65 17.14 1.30 -9.59
C PRO A 65 16.28 1.79 -10.76
N GLY A 66 16.77 1.53 -11.98
CA GLY A 66 15.97 1.67 -13.20
C GLY A 66 15.14 0.43 -13.52
N PHE A 67 15.47 -0.73 -12.95
CA PHE A 67 14.84 -2.04 -13.19
C PHE A 67 14.55 -2.76 -11.88
N PRO A 68 13.59 -3.72 -11.88
CA PRO A 68 13.33 -4.56 -10.72
C PRO A 68 14.54 -5.44 -10.34
N TYR A 69 14.56 -5.91 -9.10
CA TYR A 69 15.63 -6.76 -8.58
C TYR A 69 15.40 -8.26 -8.82
N ASN A 70 16.52 -9.00 -8.92
CA ASN A 70 16.54 -10.46 -8.95
C ASN A 70 16.62 -11.02 -7.50
N PRO A 71 15.87 -12.05 -7.14
CA PRO A 71 14.83 -12.76 -7.90
C PRO A 71 13.42 -12.21 -7.69
N SER A 72 13.25 -11.13 -6.93
CA SER A 72 11.95 -10.64 -6.45
C SER A 72 11.01 -10.19 -7.56
N ARG A 73 11.56 -9.69 -8.68
CA ARG A 73 10.82 -9.04 -9.77
C ARG A 73 10.15 -7.72 -9.38
N THR A 74 10.46 -7.22 -8.19
CA THR A 74 9.95 -5.98 -7.59
C THR A 74 11.09 -5.00 -7.36
N TYR A 75 10.79 -3.81 -6.90
CA TYR A 75 11.79 -2.81 -6.49
C TYR A 75 12.19 -2.97 -5.00
N SER A 76 12.23 -4.21 -4.55
CA SER A 76 12.60 -4.61 -3.19
C SER A 76 13.33 -5.95 -3.23
N ASN A 77 13.88 -6.40 -2.10
CA ASN A 77 14.46 -7.74 -1.94
C ASN A 77 13.43 -8.87 -1.77
N GLY A 78 12.16 -8.58 -1.98
CA GLY A 78 11.06 -9.55 -1.90
C GLY A 78 9.74 -8.95 -2.33
N ASN A 79 8.63 -9.50 -1.84
CA ASN A 79 7.29 -9.04 -2.19
C ASN A 79 7.01 -7.60 -1.72
N THR A 80 6.14 -6.91 -2.45
CA THR A 80 5.61 -5.60 -2.02
C THR A 80 4.53 -5.76 -0.94
N TRP A 81 4.15 -4.65 -0.31
CA TRP A 81 3.06 -4.58 0.68
C TRP A 81 1.75 -5.21 0.17
N VAL A 82 1.53 -5.14 -1.15
CA VAL A 82 0.31 -5.66 -1.79
C VAL A 82 0.13 -7.16 -1.54
N SER A 83 1.24 -7.93 -1.50
CA SER A 83 1.16 -9.37 -1.24
C SER A 83 0.63 -9.69 0.16
N THR A 84 1.15 -9.01 1.19
CA THR A 84 0.70 -9.16 2.59
C THR A 84 -0.74 -8.68 2.74
N PHE A 85 -1.06 -7.53 2.17
CA PHE A 85 -2.39 -6.94 2.21
C PHE A 85 -3.43 -7.83 1.52
N ALA A 86 -3.16 -8.27 0.29
CA ALA A 86 -4.05 -9.15 -0.47
C ALA A 86 -4.27 -10.50 0.24
N ALA A 87 -3.21 -11.08 0.82
CA ALA A 87 -3.32 -12.32 1.59
C ALA A 87 -4.18 -12.13 2.84
N GLY A 88 -4.00 -11.04 3.58
CA GLY A 88 -4.79 -10.71 4.77
C GLY A 88 -6.28 -10.49 4.45
N LEU A 89 -6.60 -9.96 3.27
CA LEU A 89 -7.98 -9.82 2.78
C LEU A 89 -8.58 -11.12 2.22
N GLY A 90 -7.80 -12.19 2.05
CA GLY A 90 -8.22 -13.41 1.33
C GLY A 90 -8.37 -13.22 -0.19
N LEU A 91 -7.68 -12.21 -0.77
CA LEU A 91 -7.79 -11.82 -2.19
C LEU A 91 -6.41 -11.89 -2.90
N PRO A 92 -5.72 -13.05 -2.92
CA PRO A 92 -4.34 -13.15 -3.42
C PRO A 92 -4.20 -12.72 -4.89
N ALA A 93 -5.24 -12.83 -5.70
CA ALA A 93 -5.26 -12.36 -7.09
C ALA A 93 -5.00 -10.85 -7.22
N GLY A 94 -5.32 -10.06 -6.19
CA GLY A 94 -5.03 -8.62 -6.14
C GLY A 94 -3.55 -8.28 -6.09
N ALA A 95 -2.68 -9.22 -5.70
CA ALA A 95 -1.23 -9.06 -5.70
C ALA A 95 -0.57 -9.55 -7.00
N VAL A 96 -1.27 -10.28 -7.86
CA VAL A 96 -0.74 -10.75 -9.15
C VAL A 96 -0.66 -9.56 -10.13
N PRO A 97 0.46 -9.41 -10.87
CA PRO A 97 0.58 -8.37 -11.89
C PRO A 97 -0.55 -8.42 -12.94
N SER A 98 -1.02 -7.27 -13.37
CA SER A 98 -2.10 -7.18 -14.39
C SER A 98 -1.70 -7.79 -15.73
N VAL A 99 -0.43 -7.74 -16.11
CA VAL A 99 0.10 -8.44 -17.30
C VAL A 99 -0.01 -9.97 -17.19
N GLY A 100 -0.16 -10.50 -15.97
CA GLY A 100 -0.44 -11.91 -15.69
C GLY A 100 -1.93 -12.18 -15.39
N GLY A 101 -2.83 -11.24 -15.66
CA GLY A 101 -4.26 -11.37 -15.42
C GLY A 101 -4.71 -11.09 -13.98
N GLY A 102 -3.85 -10.50 -13.14
CA GLY A 102 -4.18 -10.14 -11.76
C GLY A 102 -4.72 -8.74 -11.58
N GLY A 103 -4.95 -8.36 -10.30
CA GLY A 103 -5.51 -7.07 -9.91
C GLY A 103 -4.48 -5.96 -9.68
N ASN A 104 -3.18 -6.23 -9.80
CA ASN A 104 -2.14 -5.24 -9.58
C ASN A 104 -1.71 -4.59 -10.90
N TYR A 105 -2.13 -3.32 -11.09
CA TYR A 105 -1.84 -2.50 -12.27
C TYR A 105 -0.64 -1.56 -12.07
N ALA A 106 0.06 -1.62 -10.92
CA ALA A 106 1.17 -0.74 -10.60
C ALA A 106 2.41 -0.99 -11.47
N TYR A 107 3.09 0.10 -11.87
CA TYR A 107 4.33 0.06 -12.65
C TYR A 107 5.40 0.93 -11.99
N GLY A 108 6.59 0.37 -11.80
CA GLY A 108 7.74 1.11 -11.27
C GLY A 108 8.05 2.39 -12.06
N GLY A 109 8.30 3.49 -11.37
CA GLY A 109 8.57 4.79 -11.98
C GLY A 109 7.32 5.59 -12.42
N ALA A 110 6.12 5.01 -12.30
CA ALA A 110 4.88 5.68 -12.70
C ALA A 110 4.65 6.98 -11.92
N ARG A 111 4.28 8.04 -12.62
CA ARG A 111 3.71 9.27 -12.07
C ARG A 111 2.19 9.17 -12.04
N THR A 112 1.56 10.06 -11.30
CA THR A 112 0.10 10.10 -11.21
C THR A 112 -0.54 10.42 -12.56
N SER A 113 0.04 11.36 -13.30
CA SER A 113 -0.40 11.72 -14.67
C SER A 113 0.79 12.07 -15.55
N GLY A 114 0.55 12.16 -16.86
CA GLY A 114 1.60 12.51 -17.82
C GLY A 114 2.70 11.45 -17.90
N GLY A 115 3.89 11.88 -18.34
CA GLY A 115 5.00 10.98 -18.59
C GLY A 115 5.02 10.48 -20.05
N GLY A 116 5.92 9.56 -20.35
CA GLY A 116 5.98 8.88 -21.64
C GLY A 116 4.94 7.76 -21.77
N THR A 117 5.04 6.96 -22.82
CA THR A 117 4.21 5.78 -23.02
C THR A 117 4.53 4.67 -22.01
N PHE A 118 5.73 4.67 -21.44
CA PHE A 118 6.19 3.72 -20.43
C PHE A 118 7.08 4.41 -19.39
N PRO A 119 6.90 4.11 -18.08
CA PRO A 119 5.81 3.33 -17.53
C PRO A 119 4.45 4.05 -17.66
N PRO A 120 3.33 3.31 -17.76
CA PRO A 120 2.01 3.93 -17.79
C PRO A 120 1.74 4.68 -16.48
N SER A 121 1.25 5.92 -16.58
CA SER A 121 0.84 6.70 -15.40
C SER A 121 -0.32 6.04 -14.66
N LEU A 122 -0.56 6.41 -13.40
CA LEU A 122 -1.70 5.88 -12.64
C LEU A 122 -3.03 6.15 -13.35
N GLN A 123 -3.18 7.32 -14.00
CA GLN A 123 -4.34 7.59 -14.86
C GLN A 123 -4.46 6.58 -16.01
N SER A 124 -3.33 6.26 -16.67
CA SER A 124 -3.31 5.26 -17.74
C SER A 124 -3.59 3.85 -17.24
N GLN A 125 -3.09 3.48 -16.06
CA GLN A 125 -3.37 2.20 -15.42
C GLN A 125 -4.88 2.04 -15.14
N VAL A 126 -5.52 3.07 -14.58
CA VAL A 126 -6.98 3.09 -14.34
C VAL A 126 -7.76 3.05 -15.66
N SER A 127 -7.32 3.80 -16.68
CA SER A 127 -7.92 3.75 -18.00
C SER A 127 -7.86 2.35 -18.61
N THR A 128 -6.70 1.67 -18.51
CA THR A 128 -6.53 0.28 -18.95
C THR A 128 -7.48 -0.66 -18.23
N TYR A 129 -7.59 -0.53 -16.90
CA TYR A 129 -8.56 -1.29 -16.10
C TYR A 129 -9.99 -1.06 -16.55
N LEU A 130 -10.41 0.20 -16.67
CA LEU A 130 -11.78 0.56 -17.06
C LEU A 130 -12.12 0.21 -18.52
N THR A 131 -11.13 0.14 -19.41
CA THR A 131 -11.33 -0.37 -20.78
C THR A 131 -11.67 -1.86 -20.75
N ALA A 132 -11.02 -2.65 -19.89
CA ALA A 132 -11.31 -4.07 -19.73
C ALA A 132 -12.56 -4.34 -18.86
N SER A 133 -12.89 -3.43 -17.94
CA SER A 133 -14.00 -3.54 -16.98
C SER A 133 -14.73 -2.21 -16.87
N PRO A 134 -15.59 -1.85 -17.84
CA PRO A 134 -16.24 -0.54 -17.87
C PRO A 134 -17.16 -0.26 -16.67
N VAL A 135 -17.62 -1.33 -16.01
CA VAL A 135 -18.37 -1.25 -14.74
C VAL A 135 -17.48 -1.79 -13.64
N ALA A 136 -17.07 -0.90 -12.75
CA ALA A 136 -16.25 -1.25 -11.59
C ALA A 136 -17.13 -1.93 -10.53
N PRO A 137 -16.82 -3.18 -10.08
CA PRO A 137 -17.59 -3.84 -9.05
C PRO A 137 -17.67 -3.01 -7.76
N ALA A 138 -18.87 -2.68 -7.31
CA ALA A 138 -19.09 -1.81 -6.16
C ALA A 138 -18.54 -2.41 -4.84
N ASN A 139 -18.49 -3.74 -4.76
CA ASN A 139 -17.93 -4.47 -3.59
C ASN A 139 -16.44 -4.82 -3.72
N ALA A 140 -15.75 -4.35 -4.76
CA ALA A 140 -14.30 -4.46 -4.84
C ALA A 140 -13.61 -3.31 -4.10
N LEU A 141 -12.37 -3.55 -3.66
CA LEU A 141 -11.50 -2.54 -3.06
C LEU A 141 -10.52 -2.02 -4.14
N TYR A 142 -10.42 -0.70 -4.24
CA TYR A 142 -9.54 -0.01 -5.18
C TYR A 142 -8.50 0.78 -4.38
N VAL A 143 -7.23 0.56 -4.65
CA VAL A 143 -6.13 1.28 -4.00
C VAL A 143 -5.36 2.09 -5.03
N VAL A 144 -5.21 3.40 -4.79
CA VAL A 144 -4.44 4.34 -5.59
C VAL A 144 -3.23 4.77 -4.76
N ALA A 145 -2.05 4.20 -5.04
CA ALA A 145 -0.84 4.35 -4.24
C ALA A 145 0.31 4.92 -5.09
N GLY A 146 0.40 6.25 -5.19
CA GLY A 146 1.42 6.91 -5.99
C GLY A 146 1.66 8.36 -5.58
N GLY A 147 2.41 9.11 -6.41
CA GLY A 147 2.79 10.50 -6.15
C GLY A 147 4.24 10.67 -5.71
N GLY A 148 4.90 9.59 -5.27
CA GLY A 148 6.32 9.64 -4.91
C GLY A 148 7.20 10.08 -6.08
N ASN A 149 6.93 9.61 -7.30
CA ASN A 149 7.67 10.01 -8.51
C ASN A 149 7.35 11.44 -8.96
N ASP A 150 6.12 11.93 -8.71
CA ASP A 150 5.73 13.32 -8.96
C ASP A 150 6.53 14.24 -8.03
N ALA A 151 6.56 13.94 -6.73
CA ALA A 151 7.31 14.69 -5.73
C ALA A 151 8.83 14.64 -5.98
N ARG A 152 9.39 13.49 -6.38
CA ARG A 152 10.80 13.37 -6.78
C ARG A 152 11.13 14.24 -7.99
N ALA A 153 10.24 14.34 -8.96
CA ALA A 153 10.47 15.20 -10.13
C ALA A 153 10.58 16.67 -9.74
N VAL A 154 9.78 17.12 -8.76
CA VAL A 154 9.91 18.46 -8.16
C VAL A 154 11.29 18.59 -7.49
N GLY A 155 11.69 17.60 -6.69
CA GLY A 155 13.01 17.59 -6.03
C GLY A 155 14.17 17.69 -7.02
N VAL A 156 14.11 16.99 -8.17
CA VAL A 156 15.10 17.09 -9.25
C VAL A 156 15.11 18.49 -9.86
N ALA A 157 13.96 19.09 -10.13
CA ALA A 157 13.89 20.45 -10.66
C ALA A 157 14.48 21.48 -9.69
N VAL A 158 14.19 21.34 -8.39
CA VAL A 158 14.74 22.20 -7.34
C VAL A 158 16.25 22.03 -7.22
N ALA A 159 16.76 20.81 -7.27
CA ALA A 159 18.20 20.54 -7.30
C ALA A 159 18.87 21.14 -8.55
N GLY A 160 18.13 21.30 -9.65
CA GLY A 160 18.54 21.98 -10.88
C GLY A 160 18.42 23.50 -10.84
N GLY A 161 18.02 24.10 -9.69
CA GLY A 161 17.93 25.55 -9.50
C GLY A 161 16.52 26.14 -9.61
N ALA A 162 15.46 25.34 -9.75
CA ALA A 162 14.11 25.83 -9.69
C ALA A 162 13.75 26.29 -8.25
N ASP A 163 12.88 27.29 -8.13
CA ASP A 163 12.42 27.77 -6.82
C ASP A 163 11.64 26.68 -6.09
N LEU A 164 12.03 26.38 -4.85
CA LEU A 164 11.46 25.29 -4.05
C LEU A 164 9.95 25.47 -3.83
N VAL A 165 9.51 26.67 -3.44
CA VAL A 165 8.12 26.87 -3.02
C VAL A 165 7.17 26.83 -4.20
N SER A 166 7.43 27.63 -5.24
CA SER A 166 6.54 27.74 -6.40
C SER A 166 6.49 26.42 -7.19
N THR A 167 7.64 25.74 -7.37
CA THR A 167 7.70 24.44 -8.06
C THR A 167 6.97 23.36 -7.29
N THR A 168 7.08 23.36 -5.93
CA THR A 168 6.36 22.42 -5.09
C THR A 168 4.86 22.64 -5.15
N LEU A 169 4.39 23.89 -5.06
CA LEU A 169 2.96 24.20 -5.13
C LEU A 169 2.35 23.80 -6.48
N ALA A 170 3.04 24.08 -7.58
CA ALA A 170 2.60 23.67 -8.91
C ALA A 170 2.54 22.15 -9.07
N GLY A 171 3.58 21.43 -8.59
CA GLY A 171 3.62 19.97 -8.61
C GLY A 171 2.53 19.34 -7.74
N ALA A 172 2.31 19.87 -6.54
CA ALA A 172 1.27 19.43 -5.62
C ALA A 172 -0.15 19.60 -6.20
N ALA A 173 -0.41 20.73 -6.85
CA ALA A 173 -1.70 20.98 -7.50
C ALA A 173 -1.95 20.01 -8.67
N ALA A 174 -0.93 19.76 -9.49
CA ALA A 174 -1.01 18.80 -10.60
C ALA A 174 -1.27 17.36 -10.10
N TYR A 175 -0.50 16.91 -9.09
CA TYR A 175 -0.65 15.61 -8.46
C TYR A 175 -2.05 15.42 -7.85
N ALA A 176 -2.50 16.37 -7.02
CA ALA A 176 -3.79 16.27 -6.34
C ALA A 176 -4.96 16.30 -7.33
N GLY A 177 -4.90 17.16 -8.36
CA GLY A 177 -5.90 17.22 -9.42
C GLY A 177 -5.98 15.91 -10.22
N ALA A 178 -4.84 15.32 -10.57
CA ALA A 178 -4.77 14.03 -11.25
C ALA A 178 -5.32 12.90 -10.39
N THR A 179 -4.97 12.86 -9.11
CA THR A 179 -5.48 11.85 -8.16
C THR A 179 -7.00 11.97 -7.98
N LEU A 180 -7.53 13.19 -7.84
CA LEU A 180 -8.98 13.41 -7.79
C LEU A 180 -9.66 12.95 -9.09
N GLY A 181 -9.05 13.19 -10.26
CA GLY A 181 -9.53 12.71 -11.54
C GLY A 181 -9.61 11.17 -11.60
N ILE A 182 -8.59 10.47 -11.09
CA ILE A 182 -8.57 9.00 -10.95
C ILE A 182 -9.73 8.53 -10.07
N VAL A 183 -9.89 9.13 -8.89
CA VAL A 183 -10.98 8.81 -7.96
C VAL A 183 -12.35 8.99 -8.62
N ASN A 184 -12.54 10.11 -9.31
CA ASN A 184 -13.79 10.41 -9.99
C ASN A 184 -14.08 9.41 -11.12
N SER A 185 -13.07 8.99 -11.90
CA SER A 185 -13.22 7.99 -12.96
C SER A 185 -13.63 6.63 -12.40
N LEU A 186 -13.01 6.18 -11.31
CA LEU A 186 -13.37 4.93 -10.63
C LEU A 186 -14.80 5.00 -10.08
N LYS A 187 -15.19 6.12 -9.46
CA LYS A 187 -16.55 6.32 -8.93
C LYS A 187 -17.61 6.38 -10.02
N ALA A 188 -17.32 7.07 -11.12
CA ALA A 188 -18.23 7.13 -12.26
C ALA A 188 -18.47 5.74 -12.87
N ALA A 189 -17.48 4.83 -12.78
CA ALA A 189 -17.60 3.44 -13.19
C ALA A 189 -18.33 2.56 -12.17
N GLY A 190 -18.60 3.04 -10.94
CA GLY A 190 -19.34 2.30 -9.91
C GLY A 190 -18.53 1.91 -8.66
N ALA A 191 -17.23 2.25 -8.57
CA ALA A 191 -16.42 1.96 -7.41
C ALA A 191 -16.92 2.73 -6.17
N THR A 192 -17.10 2.05 -5.04
CA THR A 192 -17.56 2.65 -3.78
C THR A 192 -16.52 2.56 -2.66
N LYS A 193 -15.53 1.69 -2.78
CA LYS A 193 -14.50 1.43 -1.78
C LYS A 193 -13.13 1.79 -2.36
N ILE A 194 -12.68 3.00 -2.12
CA ILE A 194 -11.43 3.54 -2.66
C ILE A 194 -10.53 3.98 -1.49
N VAL A 195 -9.29 3.51 -1.52
CA VAL A 195 -8.20 3.97 -0.64
C VAL A 195 -7.19 4.72 -1.48
N VAL A 196 -6.79 5.90 -1.04
CA VAL A 196 -5.74 6.70 -1.64
C VAL A 196 -4.57 6.79 -0.67
N TRP A 197 -3.36 6.48 -1.10
CA TRP A 197 -2.17 6.78 -0.32
C TRP A 197 -1.76 8.24 -0.50
N ASN A 198 -1.34 8.86 0.60
CA ASN A 198 -0.58 10.09 0.48
C ASN A 198 0.88 9.78 0.09
N VAL A 199 1.69 10.81 -0.17
CA VAL A 199 3.11 10.68 -0.54
C VAL A 199 3.95 10.37 0.70
N PRO A 200 4.82 9.32 0.69
CA PRO A 200 5.72 9.05 1.81
C PRO A 200 6.71 10.20 2.02
N ASP A 201 7.24 10.33 3.25
CA ASP A 201 8.25 11.36 3.55
C ASP A 201 9.57 11.09 2.83
N LEU A 202 9.76 11.73 1.68
CA LEU A 202 10.96 11.58 0.85
C LEU A 202 12.22 12.04 1.57
N GLY A 203 12.10 12.97 2.52
CA GLY A 203 13.22 13.45 3.32
C GLY A 203 13.80 12.41 4.27
N LYS A 204 13.07 11.35 4.58
CA LYS A 204 13.51 10.24 5.42
C LYS A 204 14.25 9.14 4.66
N THR A 205 14.27 9.21 3.34
CA THR A 205 14.94 8.19 2.51
C THR A 205 16.47 8.29 2.58
N PRO A 206 17.21 7.19 2.43
CA PRO A 206 18.67 7.23 2.37
C PRO A 206 19.20 8.16 1.26
N ALA A 207 18.54 8.20 0.10
CA ALA A 207 18.94 9.03 -1.03
C ALA A 207 18.83 10.54 -0.74
N SER A 208 17.98 10.95 0.20
CA SER A 208 17.84 12.34 0.62
C SER A 208 18.73 12.71 1.81
N GLY A 209 19.47 11.76 2.39
CA GLY A 209 20.28 11.96 3.60
C GLY A 209 19.58 11.55 4.89
N ALA A 210 18.52 10.73 4.81
CA ALA A 210 17.85 10.10 5.96
C ALA A 210 17.39 11.11 7.05
N GLY A 211 16.84 12.22 6.64
CA GLY A 211 16.35 13.26 7.55
C GLY A 211 17.35 14.34 7.90
N ILE A 212 18.55 14.34 7.32
CA ILE A 212 19.63 15.27 7.64
C ILE A 212 19.99 16.13 6.43
N GLY A 213 20.13 17.45 6.63
CA GLY A 213 20.59 18.39 5.63
C GLY A 213 19.50 18.95 4.71
N ALA A 214 19.91 19.80 3.77
CA ALA A 214 19.02 20.56 2.90
C ALA A 214 18.18 19.67 1.97
N THR A 215 18.74 18.60 1.45
CA THR A 215 18.03 17.66 0.57
C THR A 215 16.91 16.94 1.31
N ALA A 216 17.17 16.52 2.56
CA ALA A 216 16.16 15.90 3.41
C ALA A 216 15.04 16.89 3.76
N PHE A 217 15.40 18.14 4.12
CA PHE A 217 14.43 19.19 4.36
C PHE A 217 13.54 19.42 3.14
N ALA A 218 14.15 19.60 1.95
CA ALA A 218 13.39 19.79 0.72
C ALA A 218 12.47 18.61 0.42
N GLY A 219 12.94 17.37 0.59
CA GLY A 219 12.14 16.15 0.41
C GLY A 219 10.92 16.10 1.32
N SER A 220 11.09 16.40 2.62
CA SER A 220 9.97 16.44 3.58
C SER A 220 9.02 17.60 3.30
N PHE A 221 9.53 18.78 2.92
CA PHE A 221 8.72 19.95 2.56
C PHE A 221 7.85 19.66 1.32
N ILE A 222 8.44 19.09 0.26
CA ILE A 222 7.72 18.72 -0.96
C ILE A 222 6.62 17.70 -0.64
N ALA A 223 6.96 16.59 0.03
CA ALA A 223 5.99 15.55 0.34
C ALA A 223 4.87 16.06 1.27
N GLY A 224 5.19 16.85 2.29
CA GLY A 224 4.21 17.45 3.20
C GLY A 224 3.26 18.41 2.48
N THR A 225 3.76 19.23 1.54
CA THR A 225 2.95 20.13 0.72
C THR A 225 2.03 19.35 -0.21
N PHE A 226 2.54 18.30 -0.88
CA PHE A 226 1.74 17.41 -1.72
C PHE A 226 0.58 16.81 -0.93
N ASN A 227 0.84 16.33 0.28
CA ASN A 227 -0.16 15.71 1.14
C ASN A 227 -1.21 16.72 1.63
N SER A 228 -0.81 17.95 1.96
CA SER A 228 -1.73 19.02 2.33
C SER A 228 -2.71 19.36 1.20
N VAL A 229 -2.20 19.52 -0.03
CA VAL A 229 -3.03 19.83 -1.20
C VAL A 229 -3.91 18.63 -1.57
N LEU A 230 -3.39 17.41 -1.48
CA LEU A 230 -4.16 16.18 -1.71
C LEU A 230 -5.34 16.08 -0.74
N ASN A 231 -5.09 16.25 0.57
CA ASN A 231 -6.13 16.16 1.61
C ASN A 231 -7.24 17.17 1.36
N THR A 232 -6.89 18.42 0.99
CA THR A 232 -7.85 19.45 0.62
C THR A 232 -8.68 19.02 -0.59
N SER A 233 -8.05 18.50 -1.64
CA SER A 233 -8.70 18.07 -2.88
C SER A 233 -9.62 16.86 -2.70
N LEU A 234 -9.31 15.97 -1.75
CA LEU A 234 -10.10 14.78 -1.45
C LEU A 234 -11.20 15.03 -0.40
N THR A 235 -11.28 16.24 0.19
CA THR A 235 -12.33 16.57 1.16
C THR A 235 -13.72 16.35 0.56
N GLY A 236 -14.57 15.61 1.28
CA GLY A 236 -15.93 15.27 0.82
C GLY A 236 -15.99 14.20 -0.29
N SER A 237 -14.85 13.69 -0.78
CA SER A 237 -14.83 12.64 -1.79
C SER A 237 -15.30 11.27 -1.27
N GLY A 238 -15.32 11.04 0.05
CA GLY A 238 -15.72 9.76 0.65
C GLY A 238 -14.71 8.63 0.41
N VAL A 239 -13.46 8.94 0.07
CA VAL A 239 -12.35 7.97 0.02
C VAL A 239 -11.67 7.88 1.37
N THR A 240 -11.04 6.73 1.65
CA THR A 240 -10.13 6.58 2.78
C THR A 240 -8.73 7.03 2.36
N VAL A 241 -8.07 7.88 3.14
CA VAL A 241 -6.67 8.22 2.92
C VAL A 241 -5.80 7.38 3.84
N PHE A 242 -4.85 6.63 3.28
CA PHE A 242 -3.82 5.94 4.03
C PHE A 242 -2.59 6.84 4.18
N ASP A 243 -2.29 7.21 5.42
CA ASP A 243 -1.21 8.14 5.76
C ASP A 243 0.14 7.43 5.89
N ILE A 244 0.74 7.11 4.72
CA ILE A 244 2.09 6.52 4.67
C ILE A 244 3.17 7.52 5.11
N PHE A 245 2.94 8.83 4.98
CA PHE A 245 3.86 9.87 5.44
C PHE A 245 4.08 9.78 6.95
N SER A 246 3.01 9.81 7.72
CA SER A 246 3.07 9.70 9.19
C SER A 246 3.52 8.32 9.64
N LEU A 247 3.15 7.25 8.92
CA LEU A 247 3.59 5.89 9.22
C LEU A 247 5.12 5.77 9.16
N ILE A 248 5.74 6.21 8.08
CA ILE A 248 7.21 6.20 7.94
C ILE A 248 7.87 7.13 8.96
N GLY A 249 7.29 8.31 9.20
CA GLY A 249 7.74 9.22 10.24
C GLY A 249 7.77 8.58 11.62
N GLY A 250 6.73 7.84 11.98
CA GLY A 250 6.62 7.10 13.24
C GLY A 250 7.64 5.97 13.37
N VAL A 251 7.88 5.22 12.29
CA VAL A 251 8.94 4.18 12.25
C VAL A 251 10.32 4.81 12.46
N VAL A 252 10.62 5.92 11.79
CA VAL A 252 11.92 6.60 11.94
C VAL A 252 12.08 7.22 13.32
N ALA A 253 11.01 7.72 13.94
CA ALA A 253 11.04 8.30 15.29
C ALA A 253 11.23 7.25 16.39
N ASN A 254 10.73 6.02 16.20
CA ASN A 254 10.85 4.93 17.18
C ASN A 254 11.11 3.59 16.45
N PRO A 255 12.34 3.40 15.91
CA PRO A 255 12.64 2.20 15.11
C PRO A 255 12.45 0.90 15.89
N ALA A 256 13.06 0.80 17.08
CA ALA A 256 13.04 -0.41 17.90
C ALA A 256 11.61 -0.77 18.35
N GLY A 257 10.80 0.23 18.71
CA GLY A 257 9.39 0.03 19.08
C GLY A 257 8.52 -0.50 17.93
N ASN A 258 8.95 -0.28 16.68
CA ASN A 258 8.31 -0.80 15.47
C ASN A 258 9.03 -2.04 14.89
N GLY A 259 10.03 -2.60 15.57
CA GLY A 259 10.74 -3.81 15.16
C GLY A 259 11.86 -3.58 14.13
N PHE A 260 12.28 -2.31 13.91
CA PHE A 260 13.34 -1.96 12.95
C PHE A 260 14.69 -1.80 13.63
N GLY A 261 15.74 -2.40 13.04
CA GLY A 261 17.13 -2.24 13.47
C GLY A 261 17.87 -1.13 12.73
N ASN A 262 17.44 -0.79 11.50
CA ASN A 262 18.02 0.29 10.69
C ASN A 262 16.94 1.00 9.88
N VAL A 263 16.93 2.34 9.92
CA VAL A 263 15.93 3.18 9.20
C VAL A 263 16.57 4.30 8.37
N THR A 264 17.91 4.30 8.24
CA THR A 264 18.64 5.40 7.61
C THR A 264 19.50 4.99 6.43
N GLN A 265 19.76 3.69 6.27
CA GLN A 265 20.68 3.17 5.27
C GLN A 265 19.99 2.24 4.27
N ALA A 266 20.53 2.20 3.05
CA ALA A 266 20.17 1.22 2.02
C ALA A 266 20.80 -0.14 2.37
N CYS A 267 20.09 -1.02 3.08
CA CYS A 267 20.64 -2.29 3.57
C CYS A 267 20.76 -3.38 2.49
N GLY A 268 20.39 -3.10 1.26
CA GLY A 268 20.77 -3.87 0.08
C GLY A 268 22.20 -3.60 -0.40
N PHE A 269 22.78 -2.49 0.02
CA PHE A 269 24.21 -2.20 -0.19
C PHE A 269 25.04 -2.87 0.89
N VAL A 270 25.78 -3.89 0.50
CA VAL A 270 26.61 -4.71 1.43
C VAL A 270 27.59 -3.87 2.23
N GLY A 271 28.12 -2.78 1.63
CA GLY A 271 29.05 -1.86 2.29
C GLY A 271 28.51 -1.16 3.53
N ASN A 272 27.18 -1.11 3.72
CA ASN A 272 26.55 -0.52 4.91
C ASN A 272 26.58 -1.45 6.15
N GLY A 273 26.83 -2.75 5.97
CA GLY A 273 26.92 -3.72 7.07
C GLY A 273 25.62 -3.91 7.87
N CYS A 274 24.46 -3.45 7.36
CA CYS A 274 23.16 -3.62 8.01
C CYS A 274 22.37 -4.80 7.41
N SER A 275 21.40 -5.34 8.17
CA SER A 275 20.58 -6.46 7.74
C SER A 275 19.26 -5.99 7.13
N ALA A 276 18.96 -6.44 5.92
CA ALA A 276 17.66 -6.19 5.29
C ALA A 276 16.48 -6.89 6.00
N ALA A 277 16.76 -7.86 6.87
CA ALA A 277 15.72 -8.61 7.61
C ALA A 277 14.96 -7.77 8.63
N ASN A 278 15.51 -6.63 9.06
CA ASN A 278 14.88 -5.70 9.98
C ASN A 278 15.18 -4.23 9.64
N ALA A 279 15.52 -3.93 8.39
CA ALA A 279 15.75 -2.57 7.92
C ALA A 279 14.54 -1.99 7.20
N LEU A 280 14.44 -0.65 7.23
CA LEU A 280 13.38 0.07 6.52
C LEU A 280 13.65 0.09 5.01
N PHE A 281 14.89 0.40 4.59
CA PHE A 281 15.21 0.61 3.18
C PHE A 281 16.10 -0.49 2.59
N TRP A 282 15.73 -0.94 1.38
CA TRP A 282 16.53 -1.84 0.56
C TRP A 282 17.57 -1.08 -0.26
N ASP A 283 17.15 -0.01 -0.91
CA ASP A 283 17.98 0.91 -1.70
C ASP A 283 17.81 2.37 -1.24
N GLY A 284 18.14 3.32 -2.07
CA GLY A 284 18.05 4.74 -1.73
C GLY A 284 16.65 5.26 -1.40
N ILE A 285 15.60 4.56 -1.85
CA ILE A 285 14.20 5.03 -1.71
C ILE A 285 13.19 3.91 -1.43
N HIS A 286 13.49 2.66 -1.79
CA HIS A 286 12.53 1.58 -1.70
C HIS A 286 12.66 0.81 -0.38
N PRO A 287 11.54 0.44 0.26
CA PRO A 287 11.55 -0.38 1.46
C PRO A 287 12.05 -1.80 1.21
N THR A 288 12.58 -2.44 2.26
CA THR A 288 12.87 -3.88 2.27
C THR A 288 11.57 -4.69 2.24
N ALA A 289 11.66 -5.99 1.93
CA ALA A 289 10.52 -6.91 2.04
C ALA A 289 9.93 -6.96 3.47
N PHE A 290 10.78 -6.81 4.51
CA PHE A 290 10.33 -6.68 5.90
C PHE A 290 9.46 -5.44 6.08
N ALA A 291 9.94 -4.27 5.64
CA ALA A 291 9.19 -3.02 5.73
C ALA A 291 7.93 -3.04 4.86
N GLN A 292 7.98 -3.64 3.68
CA GLN A 292 6.82 -3.83 2.82
C GLN A 292 5.73 -4.67 3.52
N SER A 293 6.12 -5.76 4.21
CA SER A 293 5.18 -6.58 4.99
C SER A 293 4.59 -5.80 6.15
N PHE A 294 5.39 -4.97 6.84
CA PHE A 294 4.90 -4.08 7.89
C PHE A 294 3.85 -3.12 7.34
N VAL A 295 4.12 -2.44 6.22
CA VAL A 295 3.16 -1.53 5.57
C VAL A 295 1.87 -2.27 5.17
N GLY A 296 1.97 -3.49 4.63
CA GLY A 296 0.81 -4.32 4.27
C GLY A 296 -0.10 -4.62 5.47
N ASN A 297 0.49 -4.90 6.64
CA ASN A 297 -0.26 -5.10 7.88
C ASN A 297 -0.92 -3.81 8.38
N GLN A 298 -0.24 -2.65 8.27
CA GLN A 298 -0.84 -1.36 8.62
C GLN A 298 -2.00 -0.99 7.68
N MET A 299 -1.90 -1.34 6.39
CA MET A 299 -3.01 -1.19 5.44
C MET A 299 -4.23 -2.03 5.85
N LEU A 300 -4.04 -3.27 6.33
CA LEU A 300 -5.14 -4.09 6.82
C LEU A 300 -5.87 -3.42 7.99
N ALA A 301 -5.13 -2.80 8.91
CA ALA A 301 -5.71 -2.09 10.05
C ALA A 301 -6.43 -0.79 9.65
N ALA A 302 -6.01 -0.15 8.54
CA ALA A 302 -6.58 1.12 8.08
C ALA A 302 -7.84 0.97 7.22
N VAL A 303 -8.05 -0.20 6.62
CA VAL A 303 -9.24 -0.44 5.79
C VAL A 303 -10.38 -0.90 6.69
N PRO A 304 -11.50 -0.14 6.79
CA PRO A 304 -12.63 -0.53 7.61
C PRO A 304 -13.19 -1.88 7.13
N GLU A 305 -13.17 -2.88 8.00
CA GLU A 305 -13.83 -4.14 7.69
C GLU A 305 -15.34 -3.89 7.54
N PRO A 306 -16.00 -4.55 6.57
CA PRO A 306 -17.46 -4.57 6.55
C PRO A 306 -17.94 -5.02 7.93
N ALA A 307 -19.10 -4.50 8.37
CA ALA A 307 -19.66 -4.64 9.73
C ALA A 307 -19.81 -6.08 10.30
N THR A 308 -19.06 -7.04 9.75
CA THR A 308 -19.05 -8.46 10.13
C THR A 308 -18.70 -8.65 11.61
N TYR A 309 -17.73 -7.91 12.13
CA TYR A 309 -17.41 -7.97 13.57
C TYR A 309 -18.51 -7.35 14.44
N LEU A 310 -19.16 -6.28 13.95
CA LEU A 310 -20.30 -5.69 14.66
C LEU A 310 -21.48 -6.67 14.68
N MET A 311 -21.77 -7.34 13.57
CA MET A 311 -22.81 -8.37 13.49
C MET A 311 -22.47 -9.59 14.35
N PHE A 312 -21.21 -10.02 14.41
CA PHE A 312 -20.76 -11.07 15.30
C PHE A 312 -20.90 -10.66 16.77
N ALA A 313 -20.48 -9.45 17.14
CA ALA A 313 -20.62 -8.92 18.50
C ALA A 313 -22.10 -8.81 18.90
N VAL A 314 -22.97 -8.34 18.01
CA VAL A 314 -24.43 -8.28 18.22
C VAL A 314 -25.01 -9.68 18.35
N GLY A 315 -24.58 -10.63 17.54
CA GLY A 315 -24.98 -12.04 17.62
C GLY A 315 -24.59 -12.68 18.96
N VAL A 316 -23.34 -12.49 19.40
CA VAL A 316 -22.84 -12.98 20.69
C VAL A 316 -23.59 -12.31 21.86
N ALA A 317 -23.77 -10.98 21.80
CA ALA A 317 -24.53 -10.25 22.82
C ALA A 317 -26.01 -10.74 22.90
N GLY A 318 -26.65 -11.00 21.77
CA GLY A 318 -27.97 -11.57 21.66
C GLY A 318 -28.08 -12.97 22.30
N LEU A 319 -27.11 -13.84 22.02
CA LEU A 319 -27.02 -15.18 22.63
C LEU A 319 -26.80 -15.12 24.13
N LEU A 320 -25.96 -14.20 24.62
CA LEU A 320 -25.74 -14.01 26.05
C LEU A 320 -26.97 -13.45 26.75
N ALA A 321 -27.70 -12.53 26.12
CA ALA A 321 -28.94 -11.98 26.62
C ALA A 321 -30.06 -13.04 26.69
N TRP A 322 -30.16 -13.89 25.65
CA TRP A 322 -31.11 -15.00 25.63
C TRP A 322 -30.83 -16.02 26.75
N ARG A 323 -29.55 -16.40 26.94
CA ARG A 323 -29.11 -17.33 27.99
C ARG A 323 -29.40 -16.83 29.43
N ARG A 324 -29.49 -15.51 29.64
CA ARG A 324 -29.83 -14.90 30.94
C ARG A 324 -31.32 -14.91 31.23
N ARG A 325 -32.17 -15.15 30.24
CA ARG A 325 -33.64 -15.19 30.36
C ARG A 325 -34.20 -16.59 30.41
N SER A 326 -33.41 -17.59 30.13
CA SER A 326 -33.68 -19.02 30.29
C SER A 326 -33.05 -19.58 31.59
#